data_2af1ffee344f27c95cb054ddcf179270
#
_entry.id   2af1ffee344f27c95cb054ddcf179270
#
_cell.length_a   1.000
_cell.length_b   1.000
_cell.length_c   1.000
_cell.angle_alpha   90.00
_cell.angle_beta   90.00
_cell.angle_gamma   90.00
#
_symmetry.space_group_name_H-M   'P 1'
#
loop_
_entity.id
_entity.type
_entity.pdbx_description
1 polymer ?
#
loop_
_entity_poly.entity_id
_entity_poly.type
_entity_poly.pdbx_seq_one_letter_code
_entity_poly.pdbx_strand_id
1 'polypeptide(L)'
;MNAPEAVVVGSGPNGLAAAITIARAGHRVVLLERLDTIGGGVRSAERTLPGFVHDVCSAIHPFGRISPFFAGLDLARHGLDWVEPPYSLAHPLDDGTAVVVERDVDATASRLGTDAKAYRRTVRPLARSWLDLQPDVLAPFHVPLWPPRTIRLARFGWPAIQSATRLARRFDGERARALVAGAAAHSILSLTEPISAAAALVMLGSAHADGWPFPRGGSGRLAEALAAELQSHGGRIETGRPVEHMDDLPPHRVALFDTSPQALVAITGDRLPPGYRRRLEGFRHGPGVFKVDIAIGGPIPWRADGVDRAGTVHLGGTLEEIARAEAAVAAGRHPDRPFVLLAQQSLFDTTRAPSGQHTVWAYCHVPNGSSVDQTEPILAQIERFAPGFRDRILAVSALSPADLEAYNPNDVGGDIAGGRFDLGQLFTRPSLRVFDPYATPDPAVFLCSASTPPGGGVHGMAGWHAARSALRRLT
;
A
#
# COMPACT_ATOMS: atom_id res chain seq x y z
N MET A 1 -4.98 14.20 35.40
CA MET A 1 -4.17 13.17 34.71
C MET A 1 -2.86 13.84 34.27
N ASN A 2 -1.71 13.18 34.45
CA ASN A 2 -0.43 13.74 34.01
C ASN A 2 -0.42 13.92 32.47
N ALA A 3 0.20 15.00 31.98
CA ALA A 3 0.33 15.30 30.57
C ALA A 3 1.01 14.14 29.80
N PRO A 4 0.64 13.87 28.52
CA PRO A 4 1.34 12.89 27.71
C PRO A 4 2.80 13.31 27.47
N GLU A 5 3.71 12.34 27.35
CA GLU A 5 5.10 12.59 26.97
C GLU A 5 5.25 12.66 25.45
N ALA A 6 4.38 11.96 24.75
CA ALA A 6 4.34 11.96 23.29
C ALA A 6 2.91 12.19 22.76
N VAL A 7 2.82 12.89 21.65
CA VAL A 7 1.60 13.06 20.87
C VAL A 7 1.84 12.47 19.48
N VAL A 8 0.87 11.69 18.97
CA VAL A 8 0.88 11.21 17.59
C VAL A 8 -0.32 11.82 16.88
N VAL A 9 -0.11 12.42 15.72
CA VAL A 9 -1.16 13.04 14.88
C VAL A 9 -1.43 12.15 13.68
N GLY A 10 -2.66 11.66 13.58
CA GLY A 10 -3.10 10.71 12.55
C GLY A 10 -3.12 9.26 13.05
N SER A 11 -4.22 8.56 12.75
CA SER A 11 -4.48 7.17 13.16
C SER A 11 -4.34 6.16 12.02
N GLY A 12 -3.59 6.49 10.99
CA GLY A 12 -3.21 5.53 9.95
C GLY A 12 -2.31 4.42 10.53
N PRO A 13 -2.05 3.35 9.75
CA PRO A 13 -1.21 2.24 10.22
C PRO A 13 0.16 2.67 10.76
N ASN A 14 0.74 3.74 10.23
CA ASN A 14 2.01 4.26 10.71
C ASN A 14 1.86 5.07 12.00
N GLY A 15 0.82 5.89 12.14
CA GLY A 15 0.52 6.61 13.37
C GLY A 15 0.25 5.67 14.53
N LEU A 16 -0.60 4.64 14.30
CA LEU A 16 -0.85 3.58 15.28
C LEU A 16 0.44 2.84 15.64
N ALA A 17 1.28 2.50 14.65
CA ALA A 17 2.56 1.83 14.89
C ALA A 17 3.51 2.71 15.74
N ALA A 18 3.54 4.01 15.47
CA ALA A 18 4.34 4.95 16.26
C ALA A 18 3.86 5.02 17.71
N ALA A 19 2.55 5.18 17.92
CA ALA A 19 1.95 5.27 19.25
C ALA A 19 2.16 3.97 20.06
N ILE A 20 1.93 2.80 19.44
CA ILE A 20 2.17 1.48 20.08
C ILE A 20 3.64 1.36 20.49
N THR A 21 4.57 1.74 19.62
CA THR A 21 6.01 1.63 19.92
C THR A 21 6.40 2.47 21.12
N ILE A 22 5.86 3.68 21.24
CA ILE A 22 6.10 4.59 22.37
C ILE A 22 5.45 4.05 23.64
N ALA A 23 4.19 3.58 23.56
CA ALA A 23 3.47 3.02 24.71
C ALA A 23 4.17 1.77 25.27
N ARG A 24 4.62 0.85 24.38
CA ARG A 24 5.39 -0.35 24.78
C ARG A 24 6.73 -0.04 25.43
N ALA A 25 7.30 1.13 25.14
CA ALA A 25 8.51 1.61 25.83
C ALA A 25 8.20 2.24 27.20
N GLY A 26 6.95 2.26 27.67
CA GLY A 26 6.53 2.75 28.97
C GLY A 26 6.23 4.25 29.03
N HIS A 27 6.18 4.94 27.89
CA HIS A 27 5.87 6.38 27.85
C HIS A 27 4.39 6.63 27.62
N ARG A 28 3.86 7.69 28.25
CA ARG A 28 2.47 8.12 28.06
C ARG A 28 2.31 8.76 26.69
N VAL A 29 1.41 8.22 25.88
CA VAL A 29 1.12 8.68 24.53
C VAL A 29 -0.37 8.93 24.32
N VAL A 30 -0.69 9.99 23.58
CA VAL A 30 -2.01 10.25 23.04
C VAL A 30 -1.92 10.32 21.52
N LEU A 31 -2.85 9.65 20.85
CA LEU A 31 -3.02 9.70 19.39
C LEU A 31 -4.26 10.54 19.09
N LEU A 32 -4.09 11.54 18.23
CA LEU A 32 -5.15 12.46 17.80
C LEU A 32 -5.54 12.13 16.36
N GLU A 33 -6.84 11.92 16.12
CA GLU A 33 -7.41 11.67 14.81
C GLU A 33 -8.46 12.72 14.48
N ARG A 34 -8.37 13.32 13.29
CA ARG A 34 -9.30 14.38 12.86
C ARG A 34 -10.73 13.88 12.65
N LEU A 35 -10.89 12.64 12.14
CA LEU A 35 -12.19 12.03 11.88
C LEU A 35 -12.72 11.31 13.12
N ASP A 36 -14.01 10.98 13.11
CA ASP A 36 -14.66 10.20 14.17
C ASP A 36 -14.23 8.72 14.15
N THR A 37 -13.62 8.27 13.05
CA THR A 37 -13.14 6.90 12.85
C THR A 37 -11.65 6.84 12.60
N ILE A 38 -10.99 5.87 13.25
CA ILE A 38 -9.56 5.60 13.09
C ILE A 38 -9.26 4.84 11.79
N GLY A 39 -7.98 4.76 11.40
CA GLY A 39 -7.48 3.81 10.40
C GLY A 39 -6.87 4.43 9.14
N GLY A 40 -7.06 5.74 8.88
CA GLY A 40 -6.47 6.33 7.67
C GLY A 40 -6.88 5.55 6.41
N GLY A 41 -5.90 5.07 5.64
CA GLY A 41 -6.12 4.30 4.41
C GLY A 41 -6.62 2.86 4.60
N VAL A 42 -6.80 2.35 5.82
CA VAL A 42 -7.32 0.97 6.08
C VAL A 42 -8.73 0.96 6.65
N ARG A 43 -9.54 2.00 6.41
CA ARG A 43 -10.95 2.01 6.81
C ARG A 43 -11.80 1.15 5.88
N SER A 44 -12.88 0.59 6.43
CA SER A 44 -13.92 -0.13 5.67
C SER A 44 -15.28 0.51 5.92
N ALA A 45 -16.17 0.50 4.93
CA ALA A 45 -17.50 1.11 5.02
C ALA A 45 -18.48 0.46 4.04
N GLU A 46 -19.76 0.60 4.30
CA GLU A 46 -20.84 0.34 3.32
C GLU A 46 -20.83 1.48 2.31
N ARG A 47 -20.35 1.21 1.10
CA ARG A 47 -20.11 2.23 0.06
C ARG A 47 -21.17 2.20 -1.05
N THR A 48 -21.80 1.05 -1.27
CA THR A 48 -22.77 0.83 -2.36
C THR A 48 -24.19 0.65 -1.82
N LEU A 49 -24.48 -0.52 -1.30
CA LEU A 49 -25.78 -0.89 -0.75
C LEU A 49 -25.61 -1.34 0.70
N PRO A 50 -26.69 -1.30 1.52
CA PRO A 50 -26.63 -1.84 2.88
C PRO A 50 -26.18 -3.30 2.89
N GLY A 51 -25.29 -3.65 3.82
CA GLY A 51 -24.71 -4.99 3.96
C GLY A 51 -23.53 -5.28 3.04
N PHE A 52 -23.13 -4.34 2.16
CA PHE A 52 -21.93 -4.48 1.31
C PHE A 52 -20.75 -3.70 1.89
N VAL A 53 -19.85 -4.39 2.58
CA VAL A 53 -18.69 -3.80 3.24
C VAL A 53 -17.51 -3.74 2.28
N HIS A 54 -17.12 -2.54 1.88
CA HIS A 54 -15.97 -2.26 1.01
C HIS A 54 -14.81 -1.70 1.82
N ASP A 55 -13.58 -1.96 1.35
CA ASP A 55 -12.39 -1.28 1.85
C ASP A 55 -12.24 0.06 1.12
N VAL A 56 -12.19 1.17 1.87
CA VAL A 56 -12.26 2.50 1.24
C VAL A 56 -11.01 2.81 0.42
N CYS A 57 -9.82 2.47 0.92
CA CYS A 57 -8.57 2.66 0.19
C CYS A 57 -7.82 1.32 0.08
N SER A 58 -7.05 0.90 1.05
CA SER A 58 -6.26 -0.33 0.99
C SER A 58 -7.11 -1.57 1.29
N ALA A 59 -7.03 -2.60 0.45
CA ALA A 59 -7.87 -3.78 0.51
C ALA A 59 -7.11 -5.10 0.73
N ILE A 60 -5.92 -5.23 0.15
CA ILE A 60 -5.07 -6.42 0.22
C ILE A 60 -3.73 -6.04 0.84
N HIS A 61 -3.21 -6.87 1.73
CA HIS A 61 -2.08 -6.51 2.59
C HIS A 61 -0.89 -7.48 2.46
N PRO A 62 -0.07 -7.38 1.40
CA PRO A 62 1.11 -8.24 1.20
C PRO A 62 2.13 -8.21 2.33
N PHE A 63 2.09 -7.19 3.18
CA PHE A 63 2.97 -7.02 4.34
C PHE A 63 2.23 -7.09 5.68
N GLY A 64 0.90 -7.21 5.67
CA GLY A 64 0.06 -7.07 6.85
C GLY A 64 0.37 -8.07 7.95
N ARG A 65 0.83 -9.27 7.59
CA ARG A 65 1.16 -10.36 8.51
C ARG A 65 2.67 -10.46 8.79
N ILE A 66 3.49 -10.09 7.82
CA ILE A 66 4.93 -10.38 7.83
C ILE A 66 5.83 -9.15 8.02
N SER A 67 5.31 -7.92 8.01
CA SER A 67 6.18 -6.77 8.31
C SER A 67 6.81 -6.94 9.70
N PRO A 68 8.07 -6.55 9.90
CA PRO A 68 8.75 -6.72 11.20
C PRO A 68 7.99 -6.12 12.37
N PHE A 69 7.26 -5.03 12.16
CA PHE A 69 6.44 -4.42 13.20
C PHE A 69 5.20 -5.28 13.53
N PHE A 70 4.40 -5.63 12.52
CA PHE A 70 3.16 -6.41 12.75
C PHE A 70 3.44 -7.83 13.21
N ALA A 71 4.49 -8.47 12.68
CA ALA A 71 4.91 -9.80 13.13
C ALA A 71 5.37 -9.83 14.60
N GLY A 72 5.76 -8.67 15.15
CA GLY A 72 6.11 -8.50 16.56
C GLY A 72 4.91 -8.24 17.48
N LEU A 73 3.67 -8.26 16.95
CA LEU A 73 2.43 -8.04 17.69
C LEU A 73 1.56 -9.31 17.65
N ASP A 74 0.84 -9.56 18.74
CA ASP A 74 -0.20 -10.59 18.77
C ASP A 74 -1.58 -9.95 18.52
N LEU A 75 -1.83 -9.55 17.26
CA LEU A 75 -3.08 -8.88 16.89
C LEU A 75 -4.28 -9.84 16.88
N ALA A 76 -4.04 -11.16 16.85
CA ALA A 76 -5.11 -12.16 16.94
C ALA A 76 -5.84 -12.09 18.29
N ARG A 77 -5.15 -11.77 19.40
CA ARG A 77 -5.78 -11.55 20.71
C ARG A 77 -6.75 -10.36 20.73
N HIS A 78 -6.63 -9.45 19.76
CA HIS A 78 -7.51 -8.31 19.55
C HIS A 78 -8.54 -8.55 18.45
N GLY A 79 -8.75 -9.82 18.05
CA GLY A 79 -9.79 -10.23 17.11
C GLY A 79 -9.42 -10.06 15.63
N LEU A 80 -8.17 -9.79 15.29
CA LEU A 80 -7.73 -9.77 13.90
C LEU A 80 -7.59 -11.19 13.36
N ASP A 81 -8.38 -11.50 12.34
CA ASP A 81 -8.31 -12.75 11.58
C ASP A 81 -7.93 -12.46 10.13
N TRP A 82 -7.02 -13.27 9.57
CA TRP A 82 -6.53 -13.10 8.21
C TRP A 82 -7.12 -14.15 7.28
N VAL A 83 -7.67 -13.69 6.18
CA VAL A 83 -8.12 -14.53 5.06
C VAL A 83 -7.01 -14.61 4.03
N GLU A 84 -6.64 -15.82 3.62
CA GLU A 84 -5.65 -16.07 2.58
C GLU A 84 -6.31 -16.76 1.39
N PRO A 85 -6.46 -16.07 0.23
CA PRO A 85 -6.97 -16.68 -0.98
C PRO A 85 -6.03 -17.78 -1.49
N PRO A 86 -6.54 -18.83 -2.17
CA PRO A 86 -5.71 -19.89 -2.76
C PRO A 86 -4.64 -19.38 -3.72
N TYR A 87 -4.96 -18.31 -4.46
CA TYR A 87 -4.02 -17.59 -5.32
C TYR A 87 -3.91 -16.15 -4.85
N SER A 88 -2.68 -15.67 -4.67
CA SER A 88 -2.44 -14.27 -4.29
C SER A 88 -2.90 -13.32 -5.40
N LEU A 89 -2.67 -13.72 -6.65
CA LEU A 89 -2.82 -12.87 -7.82
C LEU A 89 -3.20 -13.72 -9.05
N ALA A 90 -4.10 -13.18 -9.87
CA ALA A 90 -4.36 -13.65 -11.23
C ALA A 90 -4.15 -12.52 -12.25
N HIS A 91 -3.72 -12.89 -13.46
CA HIS A 91 -3.57 -12.00 -14.59
C HIS A 91 -4.20 -12.65 -15.83
N PRO A 92 -5.47 -12.36 -16.15
CA PRO A 92 -6.14 -12.88 -17.34
C PRO A 92 -5.61 -12.20 -18.60
N LEU A 93 -5.63 -12.96 -19.71
CA LEU A 93 -5.21 -12.55 -21.05
C LEU A 93 -6.37 -12.67 -22.04
N ASP A 94 -6.25 -11.99 -23.20
CA ASP A 94 -7.30 -11.96 -24.24
C ASP A 94 -7.53 -13.32 -24.90
N ASP A 95 -6.56 -14.22 -24.84
CA ASP A 95 -6.69 -15.59 -25.36
C ASP A 95 -7.61 -16.49 -24.52
N GLY A 96 -8.17 -15.95 -23.42
CA GLY A 96 -9.02 -16.70 -22.49
C GLY A 96 -8.26 -17.52 -21.48
N THR A 97 -6.94 -17.34 -21.37
CA THR A 97 -6.11 -17.94 -20.32
C THR A 97 -5.78 -16.94 -19.23
N ALA A 98 -5.24 -17.44 -18.11
CA ALA A 98 -4.72 -16.59 -17.04
C ALA A 98 -3.40 -17.13 -16.51
N VAL A 99 -2.58 -16.22 -15.98
CA VAL A 99 -1.47 -16.57 -15.07
C VAL A 99 -1.96 -16.39 -13.65
N VAL A 100 -1.77 -17.41 -12.81
CA VAL A 100 -2.07 -17.33 -11.38
C VAL A 100 -0.79 -17.48 -10.57
N VAL A 101 -0.71 -16.78 -9.45
CA VAL A 101 0.42 -16.87 -8.52
C VAL A 101 -0.02 -17.65 -7.28
N GLU A 102 0.49 -18.86 -7.20
CA GLU A 102 0.38 -19.73 -6.04
C GLU A 102 1.53 -19.45 -5.06
N ARG A 103 1.36 -19.79 -3.79
CA ARG A 103 2.44 -19.66 -2.81
C ARG A 103 3.67 -20.50 -3.18
N ASP A 104 3.47 -21.68 -3.77
CA ASP A 104 4.55 -22.48 -4.33
C ASP A 104 5.07 -21.90 -5.65
N VAL A 105 6.38 -21.57 -5.66
CA VAL A 105 7.10 -21.09 -6.86
C VAL A 105 7.06 -22.10 -7.99
N ASP A 106 7.11 -23.40 -7.70
CA ASP A 106 7.12 -24.45 -8.73
C ASP A 106 5.76 -24.63 -9.37
N ALA A 107 4.68 -24.53 -8.60
CA ALA A 107 3.32 -24.57 -9.10
C ALA A 107 3.06 -23.39 -10.06
N THR A 108 3.41 -22.15 -9.65
CA THR A 108 3.33 -20.98 -10.54
C THR A 108 4.19 -21.16 -11.81
N ALA A 109 5.45 -21.56 -11.64
CA ALA A 109 6.38 -21.72 -12.77
C ALA A 109 5.90 -22.74 -13.79
N SER A 110 5.27 -23.85 -13.36
CA SER A 110 4.78 -24.92 -14.26
C SER A 110 3.73 -24.43 -15.26
N ARG A 111 3.00 -23.34 -14.90
CA ARG A 111 1.97 -22.71 -15.75
C ARG A 111 2.55 -21.73 -16.78
N LEU A 112 3.85 -21.40 -16.69
CA LEU A 112 4.52 -20.43 -17.57
C LEU A 112 5.22 -21.05 -18.79
N GLY A 113 5.03 -22.36 -19.02
CA GLY A 113 5.58 -23.04 -20.19
C GLY A 113 7.10 -22.92 -20.30
N THR A 114 7.58 -22.38 -21.41
CA THR A 114 9.03 -22.22 -21.69
C THR A 114 9.74 -21.34 -20.67
N ASP A 115 9.03 -20.41 -20.03
CA ASP A 115 9.56 -19.50 -19.01
C ASP A 115 9.67 -20.09 -17.61
N ALA A 116 9.22 -21.32 -17.41
CA ALA A 116 9.25 -21.98 -16.09
C ALA A 116 10.64 -21.94 -15.44
N LYS A 117 11.71 -22.21 -16.22
CA LYS A 117 13.10 -22.17 -15.72
C LYS A 117 13.55 -20.74 -15.40
N ALA A 118 13.22 -19.78 -16.26
CA ALA A 118 13.56 -18.37 -16.06
C ALA A 118 12.88 -17.81 -14.82
N TYR A 119 11.59 -18.13 -14.62
CA TYR A 119 10.82 -17.74 -13.45
C TYR A 119 11.43 -18.27 -12.15
N ARG A 120 11.69 -19.58 -12.10
CA ARG A 120 12.36 -20.21 -10.95
C ARG A 120 13.69 -19.54 -10.63
N ARG A 121 14.51 -19.26 -11.63
CA ARG A 121 15.81 -18.62 -11.44
C ARG A 121 15.69 -17.19 -10.91
N THR A 122 14.67 -16.47 -11.31
CA THR A 122 14.46 -15.06 -10.92
C THR A 122 13.76 -14.97 -9.55
N VAL A 123 12.71 -15.74 -9.31
CA VAL A 123 11.80 -15.54 -8.17
C VAL A 123 12.11 -16.44 -6.98
N ARG A 124 12.55 -17.69 -7.18
CA ARG A 124 12.79 -18.63 -6.08
C ARG A 124 13.83 -18.14 -5.05
N PRO A 125 14.99 -17.58 -5.45
CA PRO A 125 15.95 -17.05 -4.48
C PRO A 125 15.36 -15.91 -3.66
N LEU A 126 14.54 -15.07 -4.29
CA LEU A 126 13.86 -13.96 -3.64
C LEU A 126 12.81 -14.49 -2.63
N ALA A 127 11.92 -15.38 -3.05
CA ALA A 127 10.90 -15.97 -2.19
C ALA A 127 11.50 -16.65 -0.94
N ARG A 128 12.57 -17.43 -1.10
CA ARG A 128 13.26 -18.10 -0.01
C ARG A 128 13.93 -17.16 0.99
N SER A 129 14.38 -16.00 0.53
CA SER A 129 15.08 -15.02 1.37
C SER A 129 14.20 -13.86 1.80
N TRP A 130 12.93 -13.82 1.41
CA TRP A 130 12.09 -12.65 1.57
C TRP A 130 11.92 -12.22 3.02
N LEU A 131 11.61 -13.15 3.91
CA LEU A 131 11.45 -12.84 5.34
C LEU A 131 12.71 -12.28 6.00
N ASP A 132 13.88 -12.68 5.52
CA ASP A 132 15.16 -12.14 5.98
C ASP A 132 15.55 -10.82 5.28
N LEU A 133 15.06 -10.59 4.06
CA LEU A 133 15.38 -9.42 3.23
C LEU A 133 14.47 -8.24 3.56
N GLN A 134 13.19 -8.50 3.82
CA GLN A 134 12.21 -7.43 3.99
C GLN A 134 12.53 -6.45 5.14
N PRO A 135 13.16 -6.83 6.28
CA PRO A 135 13.57 -5.87 7.29
C PRO A 135 14.56 -4.81 6.77
N ASP A 136 15.35 -5.15 5.74
CA ASP A 136 16.28 -4.22 5.10
C ASP A 136 15.58 -3.39 4.01
N VAL A 137 14.63 -3.98 3.27
CA VAL A 137 13.82 -3.30 2.24
C VAL A 137 12.83 -2.34 2.88
N LEU A 138 12.24 -2.72 4.03
CA LEU A 138 11.27 -1.91 4.78
C LEU A 138 11.92 -1.04 5.87
N ALA A 139 13.13 -0.56 5.64
CA ALA A 139 13.88 0.31 6.53
C ALA A 139 14.31 1.62 5.82
N PRO A 140 14.71 2.65 6.56
CA PRO A 140 15.43 3.77 5.97
C PRO A 140 16.74 3.27 5.35
N PHE A 141 17.29 4.06 4.42
CA PHE A 141 18.53 3.69 3.75
C PHE A 141 19.64 3.36 4.76
N HIS A 142 20.22 2.18 4.61
CA HIS A 142 21.35 1.72 5.40
C HIS A 142 22.16 0.69 4.59
N VAL A 143 23.41 0.52 4.97
CA VAL A 143 24.25 -0.55 4.44
C VAL A 143 24.49 -1.56 5.56
N PRO A 144 23.94 -2.77 5.48
CA PRO A 144 24.20 -3.79 6.49
C PRO A 144 25.70 -4.12 6.55
N LEU A 145 26.28 -4.06 7.75
CA LEU A 145 27.72 -4.37 7.92
C LEU A 145 28.01 -5.87 7.92
N TRP A 146 26.97 -6.73 8.09
CA TRP A 146 27.10 -8.18 8.07
C TRP A 146 27.10 -8.71 6.63
N PRO A 147 28.20 -9.31 6.12
CA PRO A 147 28.35 -9.67 4.71
C PRO A 147 27.20 -10.47 4.10
N PRO A 148 26.60 -11.51 4.75
CA PRO A 148 25.48 -12.23 4.20
C PRO A 148 24.25 -11.36 3.91
N ARG A 149 23.95 -10.39 4.79
CA ARG A 149 22.84 -9.43 4.59
C ARG A 149 23.16 -8.46 3.45
N THR A 150 24.38 -7.93 3.40
CA THR A 150 24.85 -7.04 2.33
C THR A 150 24.76 -7.72 0.96
N ILE A 151 25.22 -8.97 0.84
CA ILE A 151 25.14 -9.74 -0.41
C ILE A 151 23.68 -9.98 -0.81
N ARG A 152 22.80 -10.30 0.15
CA ARG A 152 21.38 -10.51 -0.10
C ARG A 152 20.72 -9.23 -0.60
N LEU A 153 20.96 -8.11 0.06
CA LEU A 153 20.44 -6.80 -0.34
C LEU A 153 20.96 -6.38 -1.71
N ALA A 154 22.24 -6.62 -2.03
CA ALA A 154 22.82 -6.33 -3.34
C ALA A 154 22.22 -7.21 -4.45
N ARG A 155 21.97 -8.50 -4.18
CA ARG A 155 21.29 -9.42 -5.13
C ARG A 155 19.86 -8.98 -5.43
N PHE A 156 19.16 -8.42 -4.47
CA PHE A 156 17.84 -7.81 -4.67
C PHE A 156 17.99 -6.46 -5.37
N GLY A 157 18.85 -5.58 -4.87
CA GLY A 157 18.97 -4.19 -5.31
C GLY A 157 19.35 -4.05 -6.78
N TRP A 158 20.27 -4.89 -7.28
CA TRP A 158 20.70 -4.82 -8.67
C TRP A 158 19.56 -4.99 -9.70
N PRO A 159 18.69 -6.01 -9.63
CA PRO A 159 17.51 -6.06 -10.50
C PRO A 159 16.45 -5.04 -10.13
N ALA A 160 16.32 -4.64 -8.87
CA ALA A 160 15.30 -3.72 -8.39
C ALA A 160 15.47 -2.29 -8.93
N ILE A 161 16.69 -1.81 -9.11
CA ILE A 161 16.97 -0.47 -9.69
C ILE A 161 16.70 -0.39 -11.20
N GLN A 162 16.46 -1.51 -11.87
CA GLN A 162 16.16 -1.55 -13.30
C GLN A 162 14.71 -1.12 -13.56
N SER A 163 14.39 -0.90 -14.84
CA SER A 163 13.00 -0.78 -15.29
C SER A 163 12.30 -2.15 -15.35
N ALA A 164 10.99 -2.16 -15.16
CA ALA A 164 10.20 -3.38 -15.27
C ALA A 164 10.27 -4.00 -16.68
N THR A 165 10.28 -3.15 -17.71
CA THR A 165 10.47 -3.61 -19.10
C THR A 165 11.81 -4.31 -19.31
N ARG A 166 12.87 -3.87 -18.63
CA ARG A 166 14.16 -4.56 -18.67
C ARG A 166 14.13 -5.88 -17.89
N LEU A 167 13.48 -5.91 -16.74
CA LEU A 167 13.30 -7.15 -15.97
C LEU A 167 12.54 -8.19 -16.79
N ALA A 168 11.46 -7.77 -17.48
CA ALA A 168 10.62 -8.63 -18.31
C ALA A 168 11.37 -9.28 -19.50
N ARG A 169 12.48 -8.70 -19.97
CA ARG A 169 13.32 -9.32 -21.03
C ARG A 169 13.98 -10.65 -20.62
N ARG A 170 13.86 -11.05 -19.36
CA ARG A 170 14.29 -12.37 -18.88
C ARG A 170 13.34 -13.49 -19.31
N PHE A 171 12.18 -13.13 -19.86
CA PHE A 171 11.08 -14.02 -20.22
C PHE A 171 10.76 -13.84 -21.71
N ASP A 172 10.55 -14.96 -22.39
CA ASP A 172 10.21 -14.99 -23.81
C ASP A 172 8.69 -15.00 -24.02
N GLY A 173 7.94 -15.67 -23.15
CA GLY A 173 6.49 -15.85 -23.26
C GLY A 173 5.71 -14.66 -22.70
N GLU A 174 4.56 -14.37 -23.35
CA GLU A 174 3.68 -13.27 -22.98
C GLU A 174 3.17 -13.38 -21.54
N ARG A 175 2.82 -14.58 -21.09
CA ARG A 175 2.29 -14.83 -19.73
C ARG A 175 3.21 -14.34 -18.63
N ALA A 176 4.50 -14.71 -18.69
CA ALA A 176 5.46 -14.32 -17.69
C ALA A 176 5.76 -12.81 -17.75
N ARG A 177 5.80 -12.23 -18.95
CA ARG A 177 6.01 -10.79 -19.17
C ARG A 177 4.83 -9.97 -18.66
N ALA A 178 3.59 -10.41 -18.93
CA ALA A 178 2.37 -9.76 -18.42
C ALA A 178 2.27 -9.82 -16.89
N LEU A 179 2.59 -10.97 -16.29
CA LEU A 179 2.66 -11.11 -14.83
C LEU A 179 3.63 -10.10 -14.20
N VAL A 180 4.84 -9.99 -14.77
CA VAL A 180 5.85 -9.03 -14.29
C VAL A 180 5.36 -7.59 -14.45
N ALA A 181 4.69 -7.27 -15.56
CA ALA A 181 4.17 -5.93 -15.83
C ALA A 181 3.06 -5.55 -14.84
N GLY A 182 2.09 -6.43 -14.60
CA GLY A 182 1.02 -6.20 -13.63
C GLY A 182 1.56 -6.03 -12.21
N ALA A 183 2.52 -6.87 -11.79
CA ALA A 183 3.17 -6.71 -10.50
C ALA A 183 4.01 -5.42 -10.40
N ALA A 184 4.64 -4.98 -11.50
CA ALA A 184 5.41 -3.76 -11.55
C ALA A 184 4.56 -2.49 -11.54
N ALA A 185 3.31 -2.55 -12.04
CA ALA A 185 2.38 -1.43 -12.05
C ALA A 185 2.06 -0.92 -10.63
N HIS A 186 2.23 -1.75 -9.59
CA HIS A 186 2.17 -1.31 -8.20
C HIS A 186 3.21 -0.23 -7.83
N SER A 187 4.20 0.04 -8.69
CA SER A 187 5.11 1.17 -8.51
C SER A 187 4.47 2.54 -8.76
N ILE A 188 3.33 2.55 -9.49
CA ILE A 188 2.67 3.77 -9.98
C ILE A 188 3.65 4.66 -10.77
N LEU A 189 4.54 4.02 -11.52
CA LEU A 189 5.53 4.64 -12.40
C LEU A 189 5.36 4.11 -13.82
N SER A 190 5.86 4.86 -14.80
CA SER A 190 6.05 4.26 -16.12
C SER A 190 6.94 3.03 -16.02
N LEU A 191 6.54 1.90 -16.63
CA LEU A 191 7.29 0.64 -16.55
C LEU A 191 8.67 0.70 -17.24
N THR A 192 8.97 1.78 -17.94
CA THR A 192 10.28 2.07 -18.53
C THR A 192 11.20 2.87 -17.59
N GLU A 193 10.65 3.45 -16.52
CA GLU A 193 11.44 4.18 -15.55
C GLU A 193 12.33 3.24 -14.71
N PRO A 194 13.54 3.69 -14.32
CA PRO A 194 14.34 2.99 -13.32
C PRO A 194 13.54 2.75 -12.04
N ILE A 195 13.87 1.69 -11.32
CA ILE A 195 13.24 1.24 -10.06
C ILE A 195 11.83 0.66 -10.19
N SER A 196 11.13 0.82 -11.32
CA SER A 196 9.81 0.19 -11.50
C SER A 196 9.84 -1.35 -11.35
N ALA A 197 10.98 -2.00 -11.61
CA ALA A 197 11.17 -3.43 -11.35
C ALA A 197 11.13 -3.80 -9.86
N ALA A 198 11.43 -2.87 -8.95
CA ALA A 198 11.41 -3.13 -7.51
C ALA A 198 10.03 -3.58 -7.05
N ALA A 199 8.96 -2.93 -7.53
CA ALA A 199 7.59 -3.32 -7.17
C ALA A 199 7.28 -4.76 -7.60
N ALA A 200 7.64 -5.17 -8.83
CA ALA A 200 7.44 -6.55 -9.27
C ALA A 200 8.15 -7.56 -8.38
N LEU A 201 9.41 -7.29 -8.01
CA LEU A 201 10.19 -8.17 -7.15
C LEU A 201 9.62 -8.25 -5.74
N VAL A 202 9.22 -7.11 -5.17
CA VAL A 202 8.61 -7.03 -3.84
C VAL A 202 7.27 -7.77 -3.82
N MET A 203 6.39 -7.52 -4.80
CA MET A 203 5.07 -8.15 -4.89
C MET A 203 5.18 -9.66 -5.10
N LEU A 204 6.02 -10.13 -6.04
CA LEU A 204 6.21 -11.55 -6.26
C LEU A 204 6.95 -12.23 -5.09
N GLY A 205 7.91 -11.55 -4.48
CA GLY A 205 8.61 -12.04 -3.29
C GLY A 205 7.67 -12.28 -2.12
N SER A 206 6.81 -11.31 -1.80
CA SER A 206 5.81 -11.42 -0.74
C SER A 206 4.75 -12.48 -1.05
N ALA A 207 4.27 -12.56 -2.31
CA ALA A 207 3.26 -13.53 -2.71
C ALA A 207 3.71 -14.98 -2.48
N HIS A 208 4.97 -15.29 -2.78
CA HIS A 208 5.52 -16.63 -2.57
C HIS A 208 5.98 -16.90 -1.13
N ALA A 209 6.34 -15.86 -0.37
CA ALA A 209 6.79 -16.02 1.01
C ALA A 209 5.62 -16.22 1.99
N ASP A 210 4.54 -15.44 1.83
CA ASP A 210 3.43 -15.41 2.79
C ASP A 210 2.03 -15.36 2.14
N GLY A 211 1.94 -15.16 0.84
CA GLY A 211 0.68 -14.86 0.17
C GLY A 211 0.30 -13.38 0.29
N TRP A 212 -0.92 -13.06 -0.19
CA TRP A 212 -1.50 -11.72 -0.07
C TRP A 212 -2.80 -11.79 0.74
N PRO A 213 -2.70 -11.85 2.07
CA PRO A 213 -3.86 -11.92 2.94
C PRO A 213 -4.58 -10.57 3.04
N PHE A 214 -5.82 -10.65 3.55
CA PHE A 214 -6.59 -9.47 3.95
C PHE A 214 -7.38 -9.76 5.24
N PRO A 215 -7.74 -8.73 6.03
CA PRO A 215 -8.51 -8.92 7.26
C PRO A 215 -9.95 -9.39 6.98
N ARG A 216 -10.41 -10.40 7.71
CA ARG A 216 -11.82 -10.79 7.73
C ARG A 216 -12.68 -9.65 8.25
N GLY A 217 -13.77 -9.34 7.55
CA GLY A 217 -14.68 -8.25 7.89
C GLY A 217 -14.21 -6.87 7.45
N GLY A 218 -13.03 -6.75 6.82
CA GLY A 218 -12.53 -5.49 6.27
C GLY A 218 -11.20 -5.05 6.82
N SER A 219 -10.51 -4.21 6.05
CA SER A 219 -9.22 -3.64 6.44
C SER A 219 -9.31 -2.82 7.73
N GLY A 220 -10.51 -2.27 8.05
CA GLY A 220 -10.78 -1.57 9.31
C GLY A 220 -10.48 -2.42 10.55
N ARG A 221 -10.62 -3.74 10.46
CA ARG A 221 -10.30 -4.66 11.56
C ARG A 221 -8.82 -4.61 11.96
N LEU A 222 -7.92 -4.31 11.01
CA LEU A 222 -6.52 -4.09 11.34
C LEU A 222 -6.34 -2.83 12.19
N ALA A 223 -7.01 -1.73 11.83
CA ALA A 223 -6.94 -0.50 12.63
C ALA A 223 -7.53 -0.69 14.03
N GLU A 224 -8.66 -1.39 14.14
CA GLU A 224 -9.28 -1.73 15.43
C GLU A 224 -8.35 -2.56 16.32
N ALA A 225 -7.71 -3.59 15.75
CA ALA A 225 -6.77 -4.43 16.49
C ALA A 225 -5.51 -3.66 16.94
N LEU A 226 -4.98 -2.77 16.08
CA LEU A 226 -3.87 -1.89 16.45
C LEU A 226 -4.27 -0.87 17.54
N ALA A 227 -5.47 -0.34 17.47
CA ALA A 227 -5.98 0.57 18.51
C ALA A 227 -6.14 -0.16 19.86
N ALA A 228 -6.67 -1.37 19.86
CA ALA A 228 -6.78 -2.20 21.05
C ALA A 228 -5.39 -2.55 21.63
N GLU A 229 -4.40 -2.84 20.78
CA GLU A 229 -3.01 -3.03 21.20
C GLU A 229 -2.44 -1.78 21.85
N LEU A 230 -2.64 -0.60 21.27
CA LEU A 230 -2.22 0.68 21.86
C LEU A 230 -2.84 0.89 23.25
N GLN A 231 -4.17 0.69 23.35
CA GLN A 231 -4.90 0.87 24.61
C GLN A 231 -4.47 -0.13 25.69
N SER A 232 -4.14 -1.38 25.30
CA SER A 232 -3.64 -2.38 26.25
C SER A 232 -2.30 -1.99 26.91
N HIS A 233 -1.56 -1.08 26.29
CA HIS A 233 -0.34 -0.47 26.83
C HIS A 233 -0.56 0.92 27.46
N GLY A 234 -1.82 1.30 27.72
CA GLY A 234 -2.17 2.58 28.36
C GLY A 234 -2.13 3.79 27.44
N GLY A 235 -1.94 3.62 26.13
CA GLY A 235 -2.07 4.70 25.16
C GLY A 235 -3.52 5.13 24.99
N ARG A 236 -3.75 6.41 24.66
CA ARG A 236 -5.08 6.98 24.47
C ARG A 236 -5.28 7.39 23.02
N ILE A 237 -6.53 7.29 22.56
CA ILE A 237 -6.95 7.74 21.21
C ILE A 237 -8.06 8.76 21.40
N GLU A 238 -7.93 9.91 20.75
CA GLU A 238 -8.94 10.96 20.70
C GLU A 238 -9.31 11.19 19.25
N THR A 239 -10.53 10.82 18.87
CA THR A 239 -11.13 11.06 17.53
C THR A 239 -11.87 12.40 17.51
N GLY A 240 -12.23 12.90 16.30
CA GLY A 240 -12.84 14.22 16.15
C GLY A 240 -11.90 15.36 16.60
N ARG A 241 -10.58 15.15 16.55
CA ARG A 241 -9.56 16.08 17.03
C ARG A 241 -8.63 16.51 15.90
N PRO A 242 -9.06 17.44 15.03
CA PRO A 242 -8.19 18.01 14.02
C PRO A 242 -7.03 18.76 14.68
N VAL A 243 -5.85 18.66 14.07
CA VAL A 243 -4.64 19.40 14.43
C VAL A 243 -4.27 20.28 13.24
N GLU A 244 -4.46 21.58 13.38
CA GLU A 244 -4.16 22.57 12.34
C GLU A 244 -2.94 23.42 12.70
N HIS A 245 -2.64 23.54 13.99
CA HIS A 245 -1.51 24.27 14.54
C HIS A 245 -0.85 23.49 15.68
N MET A 246 0.41 23.80 15.98
CA MET A 246 1.12 23.18 17.11
C MET A 246 0.47 23.47 18.47
N ASP A 247 -0.27 24.56 18.59
CA ASP A 247 -0.98 24.94 19.82
C ASP A 247 -2.22 24.08 20.08
N ASP A 248 -2.70 23.32 19.10
CA ASP A 248 -3.80 22.34 19.26
C ASP A 248 -3.34 21.09 20.02
N LEU A 249 -2.02 20.91 20.14
CA LEU A 249 -1.45 19.75 20.82
C LEU A 249 -1.45 19.97 22.35
N PRO A 250 -1.80 18.95 23.15
CA PRO A 250 -1.58 19.02 24.59
C PRO A 250 -0.08 19.15 24.89
N PRO A 251 0.31 19.60 26.10
CA PRO A 251 1.72 19.64 26.52
C PRO A 251 2.41 18.29 26.30
N HIS A 252 3.58 18.29 25.64
CA HIS A 252 4.31 17.10 25.24
C HIS A 252 5.82 17.34 25.17
N ARG A 253 6.61 16.27 25.11
CA ARG A 253 8.06 16.31 24.86
C ARG A 253 8.38 16.06 23.39
N VAL A 254 7.62 15.18 22.72
CA VAL A 254 7.77 14.87 21.31
C VAL A 254 6.41 14.74 20.62
N ALA A 255 6.33 15.16 19.36
CA ALA A 255 5.18 15.01 18.49
C ALA A 255 5.57 14.27 17.19
N LEU A 256 4.82 13.24 16.83
CA LEU A 256 5.02 12.46 15.62
C LEU A 256 3.80 12.65 14.70
N PHE A 257 4.06 12.99 13.45
CA PHE A 257 3.02 13.32 12.48
C PHE A 257 2.91 12.23 11.41
N ASP A 258 1.78 11.50 11.41
CA ASP A 258 1.38 10.61 10.31
C ASP A 258 0.59 11.42 9.27
N THR A 259 1.23 12.46 8.73
CA THR A 259 0.66 13.42 7.79
C THR A 259 1.54 13.59 6.56
N SER A 260 1.01 14.22 5.51
CA SER A 260 1.84 14.62 4.37
C SER A 260 2.91 15.65 4.78
N PRO A 261 4.02 15.77 4.04
CA PRO A 261 5.03 16.79 4.30
C PRO A 261 4.49 18.23 4.26
N GLN A 262 3.54 18.50 3.37
CA GLN A 262 2.89 19.80 3.24
C GLN A 262 2.00 20.11 4.46
N ALA A 263 1.25 19.12 4.95
CA ALA A 263 0.46 19.27 6.17
C ALA A 263 1.35 19.52 7.39
N LEU A 264 2.50 18.83 7.49
CA LEU A 264 3.47 19.08 8.54
C LEU A 264 3.95 20.54 8.51
N VAL A 265 4.28 21.10 7.34
CA VAL A 265 4.69 22.50 7.19
C VAL A 265 3.59 23.45 7.64
N ALA A 266 2.33 23.18 7.22
CA ALA A 266 1.18 24.00 7.64
C ALA A 266 1.01 24.03 9.16
N ILE A 267 1.09 22.85 9.81
CA ILE A 267 0.91 22.71 11.27
C ILE A 267 2.07 23.36 12.05
N THR A 268 3.30 23.14 11.62
CA THR A 268 4.50 23.57 12.38
C THR A 268 4.89 25.02 12.14
N GLY A 269 4.48 25.61 11.01
CA GLY A 269 4.77 27.01 10.67
C GLY A 269 6.26 27.37 10.79
N ASP A 270 6.56 28.43 11.50
CA ASP A 270 7.91 28.97 11.66
C ASP A 270 8.82 28.16 12.61
N ARG A 271 8.32 27.09 13.25
CA ARG A 271 9.16 26.19 14.05
C ARG A 271 10.21 25.46 13.23
N LEU A 272 9.91 25.26 11.92
CA LEU A 272 10.87 24.67 11.00
C LEU A 272 11.61 25.75 10.20
N PRO A 273 12.94 25.63 10.03
CA PRO A 273 13.72 26.60 9.25
C PRO A 273 13.22 26.73 7.82
N PRO A 274 13.26 27.95 7.21
CA PRO A 274 12.69 28.20 5.87
C PRO A 274 13.23 27.28 4.79
N GLY A 275 14.50 26.92 4.83
CA GLY A 275 15.12 25.99 3.86
C GLY A 275 14.57 24.57 3.97
N TYR A 276 14.22 24.13 5.18
CA TYR A 276 13.63 22.81 5.40
C TYR A 276 12.14 22.79 4.96
N ARG A 277 11.38 23.85 5.30
CA ARG A 277 9.99 24.01 4.84
C ARG A 277 9.90 23.95 3.31
N ARG A 278 10.67 24.78 2.58
CA ARG A 278 10.67 24.75 1.09
C ARG A 278 10.96 23.37 0.53
N ARG A 279 11.76 22.56 1.21
CA ARG A 279 12.03 21.19 0.78
C ARG A 279 10.82 20.27 0.96
N LEU A 280 10.12 20.38 2.08
CA LEU A 280 8.90 19.61 2.34
C LEU A 280 7.76 20.07 1.40
N GLU A 281 7.64 21.35 1.15
CA GLU A 281 6.68 21.93 0.17
C GLU A 281 6.95 21.43 -1.25
N GLY A 282 8.22 21.28 -1.62
CA GLY A 282 8.65 20.72 -2.92
C GLY A 282 8.62 19.20 -3.00
N PHE A 283 8.12 18.48 -1.99
CA PHE A 283 7.95 17.05 -2.04
C PHE A 283 6.94 16.68 -3.14
N ARG A 284 7.34 15.73 -4.01
CA ARG A 284 6.54 15.40 -5.20
C ARG A 284 5.63 14.21 -4.91
N HIS A 285 4.33 14.40 -5.19
CA HIS A 285 3.36 13.33 -5.21
C HIS A 285 3.38 12.59 -6.55
N GLY A 286 2.97 11.32 -6.52
CA GLY A 286 2.84 10.46 -7.68
C GLY A 286 1.51 10.68 -8.42
N PRO A 287 1.23 9.88 -9.45
CA PRO A 287 -0.11 9.78 -10.02
C PRO A 287 -1.15 9.46 -8.95
N GLY A 288 -2.37 9.91 -9.17
CA GLY A 288 -3.51 9.55 -8.35
C GLY A 288 -4.14 8.23 -8.79
N VAL A 289 -5.17 7.82 -8.05
CA VAL A 289 -6.03 6.70 -8.44
C VAL A 289 -7.47 7.16 -8.56
N PHE A 290 -8.20 6.55 -9.49
CA PHE A 290 -9.66 6.60 -9.56
C PHE A 290 -10.18 5.22 -9.19
N LYS A 291 -11.02 5.15 -8.18
CA LYS A 291 -11.48 3.90 -7.57
C LYS A 291 -12.98 3.70 -7.77
N VAL A 292 -13.38 2.44 -7.94
CA VAL A 292 -14.79 2.03 -7.93
C VAL A 292 -15.00 0.90 -6.92
N ASP A 293 -16.10 1.01 -6.16
CA ASP A 293 -16.67 -0.05 -5.36
C ASP A 293 -17.96 -0.53 -6.04
N ILE A 294 -18.12 -1.83 -6.22
CA ILE A 294 -19.24 -2.39 -6.96
C ILE A 294 -19.91 -3.49 -6.13
N ALA A 295 -21.23 -3.40 -5.96
CA ALA A 295 -22.05 -4.49 -5.46
C ALA A 295 -22.54 -5.31 -6.65
N ILE A 296 -22.42 -6.64 -6.60
CA ILE A 296 -22.83 -7.54 -7.69
C ILE A 296 -23.69 -8.70 -7.20
N GLY A 297 -24.62 -9.14 -8.04
CA GLY A 297 -25.62 -10.19 -7.75
C GLY A 297 -25.11 -11.64 -7.93
N GLY A 298 -23.81 -11.85 -7.95
CA GLY A 298 -23.15 -13.16 -8.10
C GLY A 298 -21.65 -12.98 -8.35
N PRO A 299 -20.83 -14.02 -8.38
CA PRO A 299 -19.39 -13.90 -8.62
C PRO A 299 -19.10 -13.32 -10.02
N ILE A 300 -17.93 -12.71 -10.20
CA ILE A 300 -17.49 -12.21 -11.50
C ILE A 300 -17.38 -13.37 -12.49
N PRO A 301 -17.99 -13.29 -13.70
CA PRO A 301 -18.04 -14.39 -14.67
C PRO A 301 -16.74 -14.47 -15.50
N TRP A 302 -15.62 -14.75 -14.85
CA TRP A 302 -14.32 -14.82 -15.51
C TRP A 302 -14.30 -15.82 -16.67
N ARG A 303 -13.76 -15.42 -17.82
CA ARG A 303 -13.57 -16.32 -18.96
C ARG A 303 -12.41 -17.31 -18.73
N ALA A 304 -11.36 -16.87 -18.05
CA ALA A 304 -10.19 -17.68 -17.77
C ALA A 304 -10.34 -18.46 -16.46
N ASP A 305 -9.98 -19.73 -16.46
CA ASP A 305 -10.02 -20.59 -15.29
C ASP A 305 -9.06 -20.13 -14.19
N GLY A 306 -9.49 -20.26 -12.93
CA GLY A 306 -8.69 -20.00 -11.73
C GLY A 306 -8.62 -18.55 -11.29
N VAL A 307 -9.16 -17.59 -12.07
CA VAL A 307 -9.22 -16.17 -11.67
C VAL A 307 -10.14 -15.97 -10.46
N ASP A 308 -11.20 -16.76 -10.37
CA ASP A 308 -12.14 -16.82 -9.25
C ASP A 308 -11.52 -17.32 -7.93
N ARG A 309 -10.31 -17.85 -7.97
CA ARG A 309 -9.55 -18.32 -6.79
C ARG A 309 -8.48 -17.34 -6.33
N ALA A 310 -8.34 -16.21 -6.99
CA ALA A 310 -7.37 -15.17 -6.68
C ALA A 310 -8.01 -14.04 -5.83
N GLY A 311 -7.31 -13.57 -4.80
CA GLY A 311 -7.73 -12.40 -4.03
C GLY A 311 -7.61 -11.12 -4.83
N THR A 312 -6.56 -11.02 -5.64
CA THR A 312 -6.25 -9.86 -6.49
C THR A 312 -6.24 -10.27 -7.96
N VAL A 313 -6.72 -9.38 -8.83
CA VAL A 313 -6.69 -9.58 -10.28
C VAL A 313 -6.10 -8.34 -10.95
N HIS A 314 -5.10 -8.54 -11.81
CA HIS A 314 -4.51 -7.50 -12.64
C HIS A 314 -5.12 -7.53 -14.05
N LEU A 315 -5.82 -6.48 -14.44
CA LEU A 315 -6.43 -6.34 -15.76
C LEU A 315 -5.65 -5.32 -16.58
N GLY A 316 -5.09 -5.74 -17.70
CA GLY A 316 -4.28 -4.85 -18.55
C GLY A 316 -3.72 -5.55 -19.79
N GLY A 317 -3.97 -6.86 -19.94
CA GLY A 317 -3.47 -7.63 -21.09
C GLY A 317 -1.96 -7.81 -21.07
N THR A 318 -1.28 -7.42 -22.14
CA THR A 318 0.16 -7.67 -22.34
C THR A 318 1.05 -6.67 -21.59
N LEU A 319 2.35 -6.98 -21.47
CA LEU A 319 3.37 -6.03 -20.97
C LEU A 319 3.32 -4.70 -21.72
N GLU A 320 3.20 -4.75 -23.04
CA GLU A 320 3.22 -3.58 -23.91
C GLU A 320 1.99 -2.69 -23.69
N GLU A 321 0.84 -3.29 -23.42
CA GLU A 321 -0.40 -2.56 -23.13
C GLU A 321 -0.31 -1.86 -21.76
N ILE A 322 0.08 -2.59 -20.72
CA ILE A 322 0.26 -2.01 -19.38
C ILE A 322 1.33 -0.90 -19.41
N ALA A 323 2.46 -1.14 -20.09
CA ALA A 323 3.52 -0.14 -20.17
C ALA A 323 3.06 1.15 -20.89
N ARG A 324 2.22 1.03 -21.92
CA ARG A 324 1.62 2.21 -22.60
C ARG A 324 0.63 2.94 -21.70
N ALA A 325 -0.19 2.20 -20.95
CA ALA A 325 -1.16 2.78 -20.03
C ALA A 325 -0.44 3.59 -18.93
N GLU A 326 0.55 3.00 -18.25
CA GLU A 326 1.30 3.66 -17.19
C GLU A 326 2.13 4.85 -17.72
N ALA A 327 2.69 4.74 -18.93
CA ALA A 327 3.40 5.85 -19.57
C ALA A 327 2.46 7.02 -19.94
N ALA A 328 1.22 6.74 -20.33
CA ALA A 328 0.21 7.78 -20.59
C ALA A 328 -0.11 8.54 -19.28
N VAL A 329 -0.36 7.83 -18.19
CA VAL A 329 -0.62 8.43 -16.86
C VAL A 329 0.57 9.27 -16.41
N ALA A 330 1.79 8.75 -16.52
CA ALA A 330 3.01 9.49 -16.16
C ALA A 330 3.20 10.78 -17.01
N ALA A 331 2.66 10.79 -18.24
CA ALA A 331 2.65 11.95 -19.13
C ALA A 331 1.42 12.87 -18.95
N GLY A 332 0.63 12.70 -17.88
CA GLY A 332 -0.55 13.51 -17.60
C GLY A 332 -1.76 13.21 -18.48
N ARG A 333 -1.85 12.03 -19.07
CA ARG A 333 -2.94 11.63 -19.98
C ARG A 333 -3.68 10.40 -19.44
N HIS A 334 -4.95 10.26 -19.84
CA HIS A 334 -5.76 9.07 -19.54
C HIS A 334 -5.62 8.05 -20.67
N PRO A 335 -5.26 6.80 -20.37
CA PRO A 335 -5.28 5.72 -21.37
C PRO A 335 -6.71 5.25 -21.64
N ASP A 336 -7.02 4.91 -22.91
CA ASP A 336 -8.32 4.34 -23.29
C ASP A 336 -8.57 2.97 -22.63
N ARG A 337 -7.51 2.23 -22.39
CA ARG A 337 -7.51 0.94 -21.69
C ARG A 337 -6.56 1.02 -20.50
N PRO A 338 -7.03 1.48 -19.32
CA PRO A 338 -6.18 1.59 -18.15
C PRO A 338 -5.77 0.21 -17.63
N PHE A 339 -4.62 0.15 -16.98
CA PHE A 339 -4.34 -0.94 -16.06
C PHE A 339 -5.30 -0.84 -14.87
N VAL A 340 -6.00 -1.93 -14.57
CA VAL A 340 -6.93 -1.99 -13.43
C VAL A 340 -6.47 -3.03 -12.44
N LEU A 341 -6.33 -2.63 -11.18
CA LEU A 341 -6.14 -3.53 -10.06
C LEU A 341 -7.50 -3.79 -9.43
N LEU A 342 -7.87 -5.07 -9.33
CA LEU A 342 -9.15 -5.51 -8.81
C LEU A 342 -8.95 -6.47 -7.63
N ALA A 343 -9.80 -6.36 -6.62
CA ALA A 343 -9.88 -7.32 -5.52
C ALA A 343 -11.33 -7.82 -5.36
N GLN A 344 -11.47 -9.12 -5.03
CA GLN A 344 -12.74 -9.83 -4.90
C GLN A 344 -12.83 -10.55 -3.55
N GLN A 345 -12.67 -9.79 -2.47
CA GLN A 345 -12.53 -10.30 -1.10
C GLN A 345 -13.71 -11.16 -0.66
N SER A 346 -14.93 -10.79 -1.07
CA SER A 346 -16.17 -11.48 -0.70
C SER A 346 -16.29 -12.92 -1.19
N LEU A 347 -15.46 -13.35 -2.16
CA LEU A 347 -15.36 -14.76 -2.53
C LEU A 347 -14.78 -15.63 -1.41
N PHE A 348 -13.99 -15.04 -0.52
CA PHE A 348 -13.25 -15.73 0.55
C PHE A 348 -13.70 -15.28 1.94
N ASP A 349 -14.47 -14.18 2.03
CA ASP A 349 -14.98 -13.60 3.26
C ASP A 349 -16.49 -13.29 3.12
N THR A 350 -17.32 -14.20 3.58
CA THR A 350 -18.79 -14.11 3.49
C THR A 350 -19.38 -12.99 4.35
N THR A 351 -18.61 -12.32 5.18
CA THR A 351 -19.08 -11.19 5.99
C THR A 351 -19.14 -9.88 5.22
N ARG A 352 -18.67 -9.86 3.95
CA ARG A 352 -18.56 -8.65 3.13
C ARG A 352 -19.79 -8.29 2.33
N ALA A 353 -20.71 -9.25 2.10
CA ALA A 353 -21.90 -9.04 1.32
C ALA A 353 -23.02 -10.00 1.76
N PRO A 354 -24.30 -9.72 1.43
CA PRO A 354 -25.39 -10.66 1.62
C PRO A 354 -25.16 -11.98 0.87
N SER A 355 -25.78 -13.07 1.35
CA SER A 355 -25.60 -14.41 0.77
C SER A 355 -25.87 -14.43 -0.74
N GLY A 356 -24.93 -15.01 -1.50
CA GLY A 356 -24.98 -15.12 -2.96
C GLY A 356 -24.61 -13.82 -3.71
N GLN A 357 -24.31 -12.76 -2.98
CA GLN A 357 -23.87 -11.47 -3.55
C GLN A 357 -22.41 -11.20 -3.19
N HIS A 358 -21.77 -10.29 -3.94
CA HIS A 358 -20.34 -10.02 -3.78
C HIS A 358 -20.00 -8.54 -3.88
N THR A 359 -18.87 -8.17 -3.24
CA THR A 359 -18.22 -6.88 -3.42
C THR A 359 -17.10 -7.00 -4.46
N VAL A 360 -16.93 -5.97 -5.26
CA VAL A 360 -15.75 -5.77 -6.10
C VAL A 360 -15.14 -4.43 -5.75
N TRP A 361 -13.84 -4.42 -5.52
CA TRP A 361 -13.02 -3.26 -5.29
C TRP A 361 -12.04 -3.14 -6.46
N ALA A 362 -12.04 -2.01 -7.17
CA ALA A 362 -11.15 -1.82 -8.30
C ALA A 362 -10.69 -0.38 -8.42
N TYR A 363 -9.49 -0.16 -8.95
CA TYR A 363 -9.00 1.16 -9.31
C TYR A 363 -8.09 1.12 -10.54
N CYS A 364 -7.94 2.28 -11.18
CA CYS A 364 -6.90 2.53 -12.16
C CYS A 364 -6.05 3.74 -11.77
N HIS A 365 -4.85 3.84 -12.34
CA HIS A 365 -4.00 5.01 -12.17
C HIS A 365 -4.48 6.14 -13.08
N VAL A 366 -4.42 7.38 -12.56
CA VAL A 366 -4.78 8.61 -13.26
C VAL A 366 -3.73 9.70 -13.00
N PRO A 367 -3.64 10.75 -13.82
CA PRO A 367 -2.82 11.90 -13.48
C PRO A 367 -3.17 12.46 -12.10
N ASN A 368 -2.17 12.93 -11.34
CA ASN A 368 -2.39 13.50 -10.01
C ASN A 368 -3.42 14.64 -10.08
N GLY A 369 -4.40 14.61 -9.18
CA GLY A 369 -5.48 15.60 -9.14
C GLY A 369 -6.47 15.55 -10.31
N SER A 370 -6.52 14.44 -11.06
CA SER A 370 -7.46 14.27 -12.17
C SER A 370 -8.92 14.38 -11.71
N SER A 371 -9.72 15.09 -12.50
CA SER A 371 -11.18 15.17 -12.34
C SER A 371 -11.96 14.32 -13.37
N VAL A 372 -11.25 13.54 -14.20
CA VAL A 372 -11.87 12.71 -15.25
C VAL A 372 -12.42 11.43 -14.67
N ASP A 373 -13.72 11.19 -14.89
CA ASP A 373 -14.38 9.94 -14.47
C ASP A 373 -13.82 8.75 -15.27
N GLN A 374 -13.36 7.74 -14.53
CA GLN A 374 -12.81 6.49 -15.07
C GLN A 374 -13.71 5.29 -14.78
N THR A 375 -14.94 5.50 -14.33
CA THR A 375 -15.88 4.42 -14.04
C THR A 375 -16.07 3.53 -15.26
N GLU A 376 -16.42 4.11 -16.39
CA GLU A 376 -16.68 3.35 -17.63
C GLU A 376 -15.42 2.64 -18.19
N PRO A 377 -14.23 3.26 -18.26
CA PRO A 377 -13.00 2.56 -18.60
C PRO A 377 -12.67 1.38 -17.69
N ILE A 378 -12.90 1.48 -16.38
CA ILE A 378 -12.69 0.36 -15.44
C ILE A 378 -13.70 -0.76 -15.69
N LEU A 379 -15.00 -0.44 -15.83
CA LEU A 379 -16.04 -1.44 -16.13
C LEU A 379 -15.79 -2.14 -17.46
N ALA A 380 -15.33 -1.41 -18.48
CA ALA A 380 -14.98 -1.97 -19.78
C ALA A 380 -13.79 -2.94 -19.70
N GLN A 381 -12.79 -2.66 -18.87
CA GLN A 381 -11.68 -3.58 -18.64
C GLN A 381 -12.14 -4.85 -17.90
N ILE A 382 -13.04 -4.75 -16.93
CA ILE A 382 -13.59 -5.94 -16.27
C ILE A 382 -14.40 -6.79 -17.27
N GLU A 383 -15.31 -6.16 -18.03
CA GLU A 383 -16.15 -6.82 -19.03
C GLU A 383 -15.32 -7.52 -20.12
N ARG A 384 -14.17 -6.97 -20.52
CA ARG A 384 -13.24 -7.56 -21.50
C ARG A 384 -12.80 -8.97 -21.08
N PHE A 385 -12.50 -9.18 -19.82
CA PHE A 385 -12.01 -10.46 -19.30
C PHE A 385 -13.11 -11.32 -18.64
N ALA A 386 -14.26 -10.70 -18.35
CA ALA A 386 -15.40 -11.33 -17.71
C ALA A 386 -16.71 -10.92 -18.41
N PRO A 387 -16.97 -11.41 -19.64
CA PRO A 387 -18.19 -11.08 -20.40
C PRO A 387 -19.46 -11.39 -19.60
N GLY A 388 -20.41 -10.44 -19.56
CA GLY A 388 -21.63 -10.50 -18.76
C GLY A 388 -21.45 -10.02 -17.32
N PHE A 389 -20.31 -9.41 -16.98
CA PHE A 389 -20.09 -8.79 -15.67
C PHE A 389 -21.09 -7.65 -15.43
N ARG A 390 -21.34 -6.81 -16.46
CA ARG A 390 -22.24 -5.67 -16.36
C ARG A 390 -23.65 -6.06 -15.96
N ASP A 391 -24.14 -7.21 -16.38
CA ASP A 391 -25.47 -7.72 -16.05
C ASP A 391 -25.62 -8.11 -14.58
N ARG A 392 -24.49 -8.25 -13.86
CA ARG A 392 -24.45 -8.58 -12.43
C ARG A 392 -24.35 -7.36 -11.51
N ILE A 393 -24.14 -6.16 -12.06
CA ILE A 393 -23.99 -4.93 -11.27
C ILE A 393 -25.31 -4.55 -10.61
N LEU A 394 -25.30 -4.42 -9.28
CA LEU A 394 -26.41 -3.95 -8.50
C LEU A 394 -26.25 -2.44 -8.17
N ALA A 395 -25.03 -2.01 -7.84
CA ALA A 395 -24.71 -0.62 -7.58
C ALA A 395 -23.20 -0.35 -7.77
N VAL A 396 -22.86 0.88 -8.10
CA VAL A 396 -21.50 1.37 -8.23
C VAL A 396 -21.35 2.64 -7.40
N SER A 397 -20.23 2.75 -6.69
CA SER A 397 -19.80 3.98 -6.00
C SER A 397 -18.37 4.29 -6.43
N ALA A 398 -18.11 5.49 -6.90
CA ALA A 398 -16.79 5.92 -7.32
C ALA A 398 -16.13 6.85 -6.29
N LEU A 399 -14.81 6.89 -6.30
CA LEU A 399 -13.97 7.87 -5.61
C LEU A 399 -12.97 8.43 -6.61
N SER A 400 -13.09 9.71 -6.89
CA SER A 400 -12.09 10.46 -7.66
C SER A 400 -10.85 10.77 -6.79
N PRO A 401 -9.75 11.24 -7.39
CA PRO A 401 -8.61 11.79 -6.64
C PRO A 401 -9.00 12.83 -5.59
N ALA A 402 -9.94 13.71 -5.91
CA ALA A 402 -10.43 14.74 -4.98
C ALA A 402 -11.21 14.12 -3.80
N ASP A 403 -12.03 13.09 -4.06
CA ASP A 403 -12.77 12.39 -3.00
C ASP A 403 -11.82 11.64 -2.06
N LEU A 404 -10.75 11.04 -2.61
CA LEU A 404 -9.72 10.35 -1.84
C LEU A 404 -8.94 11.33 -0.96
N GLU A 405 -8.55 12.49 -1.50
CA GLU A 405 -7.88 13.55 -0.73
C GLU A 405 -8.79 14.15 0.35
N ALA A 406 -10.07 14.37 0.05
CA ALA A 406 -11.05 14.82 1.04
C ALA A 406 -11.26 13.80 2.17
N TYR A 407 -11.25 12.51 1.83
CA TYR A 407 -11.35 11.40 2.77
C TYR A 407 -10.07 11.25 3.60
N ASN A 408 -8.90 11.35 2.99
CA ASN A 408 -7.59 11.27 3.63
C ASN A 408 -6.66 12.35 3.04
N PRO A 409 -6.46 13.49 3.71
CA PRO A 409 -5.64 14.60 3.19
C PRO A 409 -4.16 14.26 2.95
N ASN A 410 -3.72 13.05 3.32
CA ASN A 410 -2.41 12.55 2.98
C ASN A 410 -2.32 12.01 1.54
N ASP A 411 -3.47 11.69 0.93
CA ASP A 411 -3.58 11.18 -0.43
C ASP A 411 -3.67 12.35 -1.43
N VAL A 412 -2.68 13.25 -1.39
CA VAL A 412 -2.64 14.51 -2.15
C VAL A 412 -2.78 14.26 -3.65
N GLY A 413 -3.87 14.82 -4.24
CA GLY A 413 -4.23 14.57 -5.64
C GLY A 413 -4.55 13.12 -5.95
N GLY A 414 -4.95 12.33 -4.93
CA GLY A 414 -5.26 10.91 -5.05
C GLY A 414 -4.04 9.97 -5.01
N ASP A 415 -2.87 10.47 -4.64
CA ASP A 415 -1.64 9.67 -4.49
C ASP A 415 -1.70 8.80 -3.23
N ILE A 416 -2.11 7.56 -3.37
CA ILE A 416 -2.21 6.57 -2.28
C ILE A 416 -0.85 5.99 -1.81
N ALA A 417 0.25 6.31 -2.52
CA ALA A 417 1.59 5.85 -2.18
C ALA A 417 2.33 6.77 -1.20
N GLY A 418 1.74 7.94 -0.87
CA GLY A 418 2.34 8.94 0.00
C GLY A 418 3.58 9.60 -0.60
N GLY A 419 3.60 9.78 -1.92
CA GLY A 419 4.63 10.45 -2.71
C GLY A 419 5.23 9.61 -3.83
N ARG A 420 5.67 10.27 -4.90
CA ARG A 420 6.27 9.62 -6.06
C ARG A 420 7.49 8.77 -5.66
N PHE A 421 7.53 7.54 -6.10
CA PHE A 421 8.56 6.57 -5.71
C PHE A 421 9.65 6.43 -6.78
N ASP A 422 10.12 7.56 -7.33
CA ASP A 422 11.20 7.56 -8.32
C ASP A 422 12.59 7.53 -7.67
N LEU A 423 13.62 7.23 -8.49
CA LEU A 423 15.00 7.10 -8.03
C LEU A 423 15.52 8.37 -7.33
N GLY A 424 15.08 9.56 -7.78
CA GLY A 424 15.49 10.83 -7.17
C GLY A 424 14.96 11.00 -5.77
N GLN A 425 13.69 10.61 -5.54
CA GLN A 425 13.02 10.78 -4.25
C GLN A 425 13.25 9.61 -3.29
N LEU A 426 13.65 8.45 -3.78
CA LEU A 426 13.95 7.28 -2.95
C LEU A 426 14.97 7.58 -1.84
N PHE A 427 16.02 8.34 -2.16
CA PHE A 427 17.09 8.69 -1.21
C PHE A 427 16.87 10.02 -0.48
N THR A 428 15.95 10.85 -0.96
CA THR A 428 15.70 12.19 -0.41
C THR A 428 14.33 12.34 0.25
N ARG A 429 13.70 11.24 0.59
CA ARG A 429 12.32 11.16 1.06
C ARG A 429 12.22 11.32 2.57
N PRO A 430 11.51 12.31 3.12
CA PRO A 430 11.05 13.54 2.46
C PRO A 430 12.12 14.64 2.49
N SER A 431 13.28 14.34 3.07
CA SER A 431 14.40 15.27 3.27
C SER A 431 15.73 14.57 3.02
N LEU A 432 16.84 15.35 2.93
CA LEU A 432 18.20 14.82 2.76
C LEU A 432 18.79 14.18 4.04
N ARG A 433 18.00 13.98 5.09
CA ARG A 433 18.45 13.31 6.32
C ARG A 433 18.41 11.79 6.15
N VAL A 434 19.27 11.27 5.30
CA VAL A 434 19.27 9.86 4.84
C VAL A 434 19.32 8.85 6.00
N PHE A 435 20.06 9.15 7.09
CA PHE A 435 20.23 8.23 8.22
C PHE A 435 19.12 8.35 9.29
N ASP A 436 18.42 9.47 9.35
CA ASP A 436 17.26 9.67 10.22
C ASP A 436 16.23 10.55 9.49
N PRO A 437 15.55 9.99 8.49
CA PRO A 437 14.61 10.75 7.65
C PRO A 437 13.34 11.16 8.39
N TYR A 438 13.12 10.66 9.58
CA TYR A 438 11.94 10.94 10.40
C TYR A 438 12.08 12.20 11.25
N ALA A 439 13.29 12.50 11.72
CA ALA A 439 13.57 13.66 12.54
C ALA A 439 13.59 14.95 11.73
N THR A 440 13.04 16.02 12.28
CA THR A 440 13.10 17.37 11.71
C THR A 440 14.24 18.20 12.39
N PRO A 441 14.48 19.44 11.94
CA PRO A 441 15.35 20.37 12.65
C PRO A 441 14.84 20.75 14.06
N ASP A 442 13.52 20.72 14.29
CA ASP A 442 12.96 20.80 15.64
C ASP A 442 13.09 19.44 16.33
N PRO A 443 13.86 19.32 17.42
CA PRO A 443 14.14 18.04 18.08
C PRO A 443 12.89 17.37 18.69
N ALA A 444 11.79 18.11 18.84
CA ALA A 444 10.53 17.62 19.36
C ALA A 444 9.57 17.13 18.25
N VAL A 445 9.87 17.38 16.97
CA VAL A 445 8.96 17.13 15.84
C VAL A 445 9.50 16.05 14.92
N PHE A 446 8.67 15.03 14.64
CA PHE A 446 9.01 13.89 13.77
C PHE A 446 7.91 13.67 12.71
N LEU A 447 8.29 13.25 11.51
CA LEU A 447 7.37 12.78 10.47
C LEU A 447 7.41 11.27 10.41
N CYS A 448 6.24 10.61 10.43
CA CYS A 448 6.15 9.15 10.50
C CYS A 448 5.21 8.54 9.46
N SER A 449 4.79 9.31 8.45
CA SER A 449 3.84 8.91 7.43
C SER A 449 4.48 8.09 6.29
N ALA A 450 3.64 7.64 5.36
CA ALA A 450 4.06 7.00 4.11
C ALA A 450 4.98 7.87 3.23
N SER A 451 5.06 9.18 3.51
CA SER A 451 6.02 10.09 2.86
C SER A 451 7.46 9.92 3.35
N THR A 452 7.68 9.14 4.41
CA THR A 452 9.01 8.76 4.89
C THR A 452 9.36 7.32 4.48
N PRO A 453 10.64 6.90 4.54
CA PRO A 453 10.99 5.50 4.29
C PRO A 453 10.26 4.53 5.23
N PRO A 454 9.89 3.34 4.75
CA PRO A 454 10.16 2.77 3.42
C PRO A 454 9.23 3.25 2.32
N GLY A 455 8.22 4.07 2.62
CA GLY A 455 7.23 4.54 1.67
C GLY A 455 5.84 3.98 1.91
N GLY A 456 5.02 3.98 0.85
CA GLY A 456 3.65 3.48 0.89
C GLY A 456 3.53 1.98 1.15
N GLY A 457 2.38 1.58 1.63
CA GLY A 457 2.03 0.20 1.97
C GLY A 457 1.57 0.07 3.43
N VAL A 458 0.75 -0.96 3.69
CA VAL A 458 0.25 -1.25 5.03
C VAL A 458 1.23 -2.18 5.75
N HIS A 459 2.20 -1.59 6.43
CA HIS A 459 3.27 -2.30 7.14
C HIS A 459 3.66 -1.69 8.49
N GLY A 460 3.23 -0.46 8.81
CA GLY A 460 3.54 0.25 10.06
C GLY A 460 5.01 0.64 10.27
N MET A 461 5.89 0.38 9.29
CA MET A 461 7.34 0.51 9.48
C MET A 461 7.80 1.96 9.57
N ALA A 462 7.20 2.88 8.83
CA ALA A 462 7.56 4.30 8.93
C ALA A 462 7.29 4.82 10.36
N GLY A 463 6.12 4.50 10.91
CA GLY A 463 5.77 4.83 12.29
C GLY A 463 6.70 4.19 13.31
N TRP A 464 7.00 2.90 13.14
CA TRP A 464 7.90 2.16 14.02
C TRP A 464 9.31 2.77 14.07
N HIS A 465 9.89 3.06 12.91
CA HIS A 465 11.22 3.67 12.83
C HIS A 465 11.24 5.10 13.38
N ALA A 466 10.22 5.91 13.07
CA ALA A 466 10.07 7.27 13.60
C ALA A 466 9.97 7.27 15.13
N ALA A 467 9.17 6.39 15.71
CA ALA A 467 9.04 6.25 17.14
C ALA A 467 10.37 5.85 17.82
N ARG A 468 11.13 4.93 17.21
CA ARG A 468 12.47 4.59 17.70
C ARG A 468 13.44 5.76 17.66
N SER A 469 13.29 6.65 16.67
CA SER A 469 14.05 7.91 16.63
C SER A 469 13.61 8.86 17.74
N ALA A 470 12.30 9.03 17.95
CA ALA A 470 11.74 9.90 18.99
C ALA A 470 12.06 9.41 20.42
N LEU A 471 12.07 8.09 20.66
CA LEU A 471 12.40 7.51 21.96
C LEU A 471 13.79 7.95 22.47
N ARG A 472 14.77 8.19 21.58
CA ARG A 472 16.07 8.75 21.96
C ARG A 472 16.00 10.17 22.57
N ARG A 473 14.84 10.83 22.46
CA ARG A 473 14.58 12.15 23.08
C ARG A 473 13.74 12.04 24.36
N LEU A 474 13.13 10.89 24.59
CA LEU A 474 12.33 10.64 25.79
C LEU A 474 13.17 10.05 26.94
N THR A 475 14.22 9.33 26.59
CA THR A 475 15.26 8.88 27.54
C THR A 475 16.23 10.02 27.84
#